data_fbca8066db88bc05307d1232837dde9c
#
_entry.id   fbca8066db88bc05307d1232837dde9c
#
_cell.length_a   1.000
_cell.length_b   1.000
_cell.length_c   1.000
_cell.angle_alpha   90.00
_cell.angle_beta   90.00
_cell.angle_gamma   90.00
#
_symmetry.space_group_name_H-M   'P 1'
#
loop_
_entity.id
_entity.type
_entity.pdbx_description
1 polymer ?
#
loop_
_entity_poly.entity_id
_entity_poly.type
_entity_poly.pdbx_seq_one_letter_code
_entity_poly.pdbx_strand_id
1 'polypeptide(L)'
;MGFRKIKAKKYSGIYEYFKDSDHDKRTIAYYISYRDIDNKIKKIRCDATSKEDALKILNDKRAELTKDRVEVQKDKSLLSRKIMNNNLSLEDVAKLYFPTKTAKSINMIKSSYDRLINPTLGKMKLAKIKTSNIKKLSDLLLKTPSRQGTPLNPRTVKKTISYLRALFNWAIKEGYIDKNPVIVKEIIKVDRNEAGRVLSDEELQKLWNLDEFIVNPRLFLFLKACYHTGARPSAIMDIQVKHINFDKKTVHIRAMKQGKPYDARVSQELLELLKKWMTEHNLVHDNYIFYPIRLYKQATTDEERQVFKNKPAKYPKYAEQLRKIFNKYFNENIGTFDSAYRVSVYTMRRTAATNVYKKLGIVHAKRFLNHTEIDTTMKYLNIEDDMELIDYGL
;
A
#
# COMPACT_ATOMS: atom_id res chain seq x y z
N MET A 1 -43.67 54.86 11.68
CA MET A 1 -42.69 54.07 10.89
C MET A 1 -42.82 52.61 11.24
N GLY A 2 -43.10 51.73 10.30
CA GLY A 2 -43.39 50.33 10.54
C GLY A 2 -42.53 49.35 9.75
N PHE A 3 -42.27 48.18 10.37
CA PHE A 3 -41.65 47.05 9.68
C PHE A 3 -42.69 45.96 9.44
N ARG A 4 -42.82 45.52 8.20
CA ARG A 4 -43.67 44.42 7.84
C ARG A 4 -42.79 43.20 7.44
N LYS A 5 -42.98 42.10 8.18
CA LYS A 5 -42.35 40.81 7.78
C LYS A 5 -43.07 40.26 6.56
N ILE A 6 -42.29 39.87 5.56
CA ILE A 6 -42.85 39.20 4.36
C ILE A 6 -43.31 37.81 4.75
N LYS A 7 -44.63 37.53 4.57
CA LYS A 7 -45.26 36.27 5.03
C LYS A 7 -44.81 35.03 4.21
N ALA A 8 -44.40 35.22 2.98
CA ALA A 8 -44.01 34.10 2.11
C ALA A 8 -42.74 33.39 2.66
N LYS A 9 -42.82 32.09 2.87
CA LYS A 9 -41.72 31.25 3.43
C LYS A 9 -40.37 31.42 2.69
N LYS A 10 -40.42 31.65 1.35
CA LYS A 10 -39.25 31.92 0.50
C LYS A 10 -38.44 33.15 0.97
N TYR A 11 -39.08 34.18 1.52
CA TYR A 11 -38.46 35.43 1.93
C TYR A 11 -38.27 35.52 3.48
N SER A 12 -38.15 34.39 4.14
CA SER A 12 -37.92 34.35 5.58
C SER A 12 -36.65 35.07 6.00
N GLY A 13 -36.77 36.09 6.85
CA GLY A 13 -35.66 36.95 7.28
C GLY A 13 -35.55 38.27 6.53
N ILE A 14 -36.52 38.60 5.64
CA ILE A 14 -36.63 39.85 4.92
C ILE A 14 -37.80 40.65 5.47
N TYR A 15 -37.59 41.95 5.66
CA TYR A 15 -38.57 42.90 6.16
C TYR A 15 -38.64 44.09 5.22
N GLU A 16 -39.87 44.56 4.97
CA GLU A 16 -40.13 45.80 4.29
C GLU A 16 -40.27 46.91 5.29
N TYR A 17 -39.66 48.07 5.03
CA TYR A 17 -39.80 49.30 5.80
C TYR A 17 -40.66 50.28 5.04
N PHE A 18 -41.65 50.88 5.68
CA PHE A 18 -42.56 51.87 5.14
C PHE A 18 -42.87 52.98 6.14
N LYS A 19 -43.32 54.18 5.66
CA LYS A 19 -43.81 55.29 6.51
C LYS A 19 -45.29 55.08 6.80
N ASP A 20 -45.68 55.31 8.07
CA ASP A 20 -47.10 55.14 8.49
C ASP A 20 -48.01 56.20 7.89
N SER A 21 -47.45 57.32 7.34
CA SER A 21 -48.15 58.39 6.67
C SER A 21 -48.53 58.09 5.23
N ASP A 22 -48.11 56.98 4.68
CA ASP A 22 -48.35 56.64 3.28
C ASP A 22 -49.52 55.65 3.19
N HIS A 23 -50.68 56.13 2.70
CA HIS A 23 -51.90 55.32 2.54
C HIS A 23 -51.67 54.04 1.74
N ASP A 24 -50.75 54.07 0.76
CA ASP A 24 -50.44 52.95 -0.10
C ASP A 24 -49.38 52.01 0.49
N LYS A 25 -48.77 52.34 1.66
CA LYS A 25 -47.71 51.55 2.34
C LYS A 25 -46.61 51.10 1.40
N ARG A 26 -46.12 52.01 0.54
CA ARG A 26 -45.02 51.71 -0.39
C ARG A 26 -43.74 51.35 0.34
N THR A 27 -43.08 50.29 -0.09
CA THR A 27 -41.80 49.87 0.48
C THR A 27 -40.75 50.95 0.19
N ILE A 28 -40.11 51.47 1.23
CA ILE A 28 -39.06 52.52 1.14
C ILE A 28 -37.67 51.88 1.20
N ALA A 29 -37.55 50.78 1.97
CA ALA A 29 -36.30 50.06 2.13
C ALA A 29 -36.53 48.59 2.51
N TYR A 30 -35.57 47.76 2.22
CA TYR A 30 -35.52 46.40 2.67
C TYR A 30 -34.53 46.24 3.84
N TYR A 31 -34.85 45.35 4.77
CA TYR A 31 -33.99 44.94 5.87
C TYR A 31 -33.85 43.42 5.86
N ILE A 32 -32.64 42.96 6.10
CA ILE A 32 -32.35 41.52 6.26
C ILE A 32 -32.08 41.21 7.72
N SER A 33 -32.53 40.04 8.17
CA SER A 33 -32.28 39.54 9.52
C SER A 33 -31.58 38.20 9.45
N TYR A 34 -30.44 38.11 10.14
CA TYR A 34 -29.62 36.92 10.23
C TYR A 34 -29.02 36.77 11.63
N ARG A 35 -28.45 35.61 11.95
CA ARG A 35 -27.71 35.39 13.18
C ARG A 35 -26.24 35.54 12.92
N ASP A 36 -25.54 36.40 13.69
CA ASP A 36 -24.11 36.60 13.59
C ASP A 36 -23.29 35.39 14.10
N ILE A 37 -21.97 35.51 14.15
CA ILE A 37 -21.04 34.47 14.60
C ILE A 37 -21.36 34.02 16.03
N ASP A 38 -21.77 34.96 16.90
CA ASP A 38 -22.14 34.72 18.32
C ASP A 38 -23.60 34.26 18.50
N ASN A 39 -24.28 33.89 17.41
CA ASN A 39 -25.67 33.45 17.35
C ASN A 39 -26.71 34.54 17.75
N LYS A 40 -26.29 35.83 17.80
CA LYS A 40 -27.20 36.98 18.09
C LYS A 40 -27.89 37.39 16.79
N ILE A 41 -29.20 37.76 16.96
CA ILE A 41 -29.98 38.20 15.79
C ILE A 41 -29.57 39.65 15.47
N LYS A 42 -29.13 39.84 14.22
CA LYS A 42 -28.89 41.17 13.63
C LYS A 42 -29.94 41.47 12.60
N LYS A 43 -30.38 42.72 12.55
CA LYS A 43 -31.29 43.26 11.54
C LYS A 43 -30.66 44.50 10.96
N ILE A 44 -30.31 44.48 9.68
CA ILE A 44 -29.66 45.58 9.03
C ILE A 44 -30.41 45.99 7.77
N ARG A 45 -30.31 47.26 7.40
CA ARG A 45 -30.79 47.78 6.13
C ARG A 45 -29.89 47.21 5.03
N CYS A 46 -30.46 46.83 3.91
CA CYS A 46 -29.73 46.41 2.71
C CYS A 46 -30.12 47.29 1.51
N ASP A 47 -29.17 47.45 0.59
CA ASP A 47 -29.33 48.26 -0.63
C ASP A 47 -30.03 47.42 -1.72
N ALA A 48 -31.17 46.84 -1.37
CA ALA A 48 -31.97 46.06 -2.28
C ALA A 48 -33.11 46.89 -2.88
N THR A 49 -33.32 46.76 -4.15
CA THR A 49 -34.44 47.40 -4.89
C THR A 49 -35.65 46.53 -4.98
N SER A 50 -35.47 45.21 -4.77
CA SER A 50 -36.55 44.21 -4.81
C SER A 50 -36.42 43.20 -3.68
N LYS A 51 -37.50 42.39 -3.50
CA LYS A 51 -37.48 41.27 -2.52
C LYS A 51 -36.47 40.21 -2.91
N GLU A 52 -36.32 39.97 -4.19
CA GLU A 52 -35.38 39.04 -4.79
C GLU A 52 -33.92 39.47 -4.50
N ASP A 53 -33.61 40.77 -4.68
CA ASP A 53 -32.29 41.33 -4.35
C ASP A 53 -31.99 41.21 -2.87
N ALA A 54 -32.96 41.54 -2.01
CA ALA A 54 -32.82 41.39 -0.57
C ALA A 54 -32.60 39.93 -0.16
N LEU A 55 -33.21 38.96 -0.85
CA LEU A 55 -33.00 37.54 -0.63
C LEU A 55 -31.57 37.11 -1.04
N LYS A 56 -31.08 37.62 -2.15
CA LYS A 56 -29.70 37.35 -2.61
C LYS A 56 -28.70 37.85 -1.59
N ILE A 57 -28.81 39.12 -1.16
CA ILE A 57 -27.94 39.72 -0.15
C ILE A 57 -27.98 38.93 1.16
N LEU A 58 -29.16 38.48 1.59
CA LEU A 58 -29.32 37.66 2.82
C LEU A 58 -28.63 36.29 2.66
N ASN A 59 -28.74 35.65 1.51
CA ASN A 59 -28.12 34.34 1.27
C ASN A 59 -26.59 34.45 1.19
N ASP A 60 -26.05 35.49 0.54
CA ASP A 60 -24.62 35.77 0.48
C ASP A 60 -24.05 36.00 1.89
N LYS A 61 -24.75 36.81 2.71
CA LYS A 61 -24.37 37.06 4.11
C LYS A 61 -24.41 35.81 4.98
N ARG A 62 -25.39 34.92 4.77
CA ARG A 62 -25.46 33.61 5.45
C ARG A 62 -24.33 32.68 5.02
N ALA A 63 -23.96 32.68 3.76
CA ALA A 63 -22.84 31.89 3.23
C ALA A 63 -21.50 32.35 3.79
N GLU A 64 -21.26 33.67 3.85
CA GLU A 64 -20.09 34.28 4.50
C GLU A 64 -19.98 33.85 5.97
N LEU A 65 -21.01 34.06 6.76
CA LEU A 65 -21.06 33.69 8.18
C LEU A 65 -20.92 32.18 8.42
N THR A 66 -21.34 31.35 7.48
CA THR A 66 -21.13 29.90 7.56
C THR A 66 -19.67 29.53 7.39
N LYS A 67 -18.95 30.19 6.47
CA LYS A 67 -17.50 30.04 6.31
C LYS A 67 -16.76 30.48 7.57
N ASP A 68 -17.10 31.67 8.10
CA ASP A 68 -16.47 32.23 9.30
C ASP A 68 -16.70 31.32 10.52
N ARG A 69 -17.91 30.75 10.69
CA ARG A 69 -18.21 29.80 11.78
C ARG A 69 -17.40 28.51 11.68
N VAL A 70 -17.22 27.98 10.47
CA VAL A 70 -16.39 26.80 10.24
C VAL A 70 -14.92 27.08 10.58
N GLU A 71 -14.43 28.26 10.25
CA GLU A 71 -13.07 28.69 10.53
C GLU A 71 -12.83 28.88 12.03
N VAL A 72 -13.72 29.57 12.73
CA VAL A 72 -13.67 29.74 14.21
C VAL A 72 -13.82 28.38 14.93
N GLN A 73 -14.66 27.47 14.46
CA GLN A 73 -14.74 26.12 15.03
C GLN A 73 -13.45 25.32 14.79
N LYS A 74 -12.84 25.44 13.63
CA LYS A 74 -11.51 24.84 13.35
C LYS A 74 -10.46 25.38 14.31
N ASP A 75 -10.38 26.70 14.50
CA ASP A 75 -9.41 27.32 15.38
C ASP A 75 -9.61 26.95 16.86
N LYS A 76 -10.85 26.93 17.35
CA LYS A 76 -11.16 26.47 18.71
C LYS A 76 -10.84 24.98 18.91
N SER A 77 -11.10 24.15 17.91
CA SER A 77 -10.76 22.71 17.95
C SER A 77 -9.25 22.51 17.88
N LEU A 78 -8.54 23.30 17.10
CA LEU A 78 -7.08 23.29 17.01
C LEU A 78 -6.42 23.76 18.31
N LEU A 79 -6.95 24.79 18.97
CA LEU A 79 -6.42 25.28 20.23
C LEU A 79 -6.64 24.30 21.38
N SER A 80 -7.82 23.72 21.49
CA SER A 80 -8.11 22.66 22.47
C SER A 80 -7.32 21.38 22.19
N ARG A 81 -7.14 21.01 20.91
CA ARG A 81 -6.25 19.92 20.52
C ARG A 81 -4.78 20.24 20.86
N LYS A 82 -4.27 21.44 20.60
CA LYS A 82 -2.90 21.84 20.98
C LYS A 82 -2.64 21.73 22.47
N ILE A 83 -3.60 22.11 23.31
CA ILE A 83 -3.48 22.03 24.78
C ILE A 83 -3.52 20.57 25.26
N MET A 84 -4.37 19.72 24.70
CA MET A 84 -4.40 18.28 24.99
C MET A 84 -3.16 17.57 24.42
N ASN A 85 -2.69 17.96 23.23
CA ASN A 85 -1.61 17.28 22.49
C ASN A 85 -0.24 17.45 23.13
N ASN A 86 0.03 18.51 23.88
CA ASN A 86 1.30 18.71 24.58
C ASN A 86 1.59 17.64 25.64
N ASN A 87 0.59 16.84 26.02
CA ASN A 87 0.72 15.76 27.02
C ASN A 87 0.69 14.34 26.45
N LEU A 88 0.27 14.15 25.19
CA LEU A 88 0.18 12.82 24.59
C LEU A 88 1.59 12.21 24.36
N SER A 89 1.74 10.96 24.76
CA SER A 89 2.91 10.16 24.44
C SER A 89 2.84 9.59 23.01
N LEU A 90 3.96 9.13 22.49
CA LEU A 90 3.97 8.44 21.18
C LEU A 90 3.10 7.18 21.22
N GLU A 91 3.04 6.50 22.36
CA GLU A 91 2.20 5.30 22.56
C GLU A 91 0.71 5.64 22.49
N ASP A 92 0.27 6.75 23.07
CA ASP A 92 -1.13 7.21 23.02
C ASP A 92 -1.53 7.52 21.58
N VAL A 93 -0.65 8.22 20.85
CA VAL A 93 -0.89 8.53 19.43
C VAL A 93 -0.88 7.27 18.56
N ALA A 94 -0.03 6.29 18.86
CA ALA A 94 -0.02 5.01 18.16
C ALA A 94 -1.32 4.21 18.39
N LYS A 95 -1.90 4.23 19.60
CA LYS A 95 -3.21 3.62 19.89
C LYS A 95 -4.33 4.23 19.06
N LEU A 96 -4.24 5.52 18.75
CA LEU A 96 -5.19 6.21 17.86
C LEU A 96 -4.91 5.92 16.38
N TYR A 97 -3.65 5.83 15.98
CA TYR A 97 -3.22 5.63 14.60
C TYR A 97 -3.59 4.25 14.04
N PHE A 98 -3.26 3.17 14.75
CA PHE A 98 -3.39 1.81 14.20
C PHE A 98 -4.82 1.42 13.83
N PRO A 99 -5.89 1.77 14.59
CA PRO A 99 -7.27 1.46 14.20
C PRO A 99 -7.73 2.17 12.92
N THR A 100 -7.11 3.30 12.54
CA THR A 100 -7.46 4.02 11.30
C THR A 100 -6.96 3.33 10.03
N LYS A 101 -6.19 2.24 10.15
CA LYS A 101 -5.55 1.57 9.02
C LYS A 101 -6.19 0.21 8.73
N THR A 102 -6.61 0.02 7.49
CA THR A 102 -7.24 -1.22 6.99
C THR A 102 -6.29 -2.11 6.18
N ALA A 103 -5.02 -1.70 6.02
CA ALA A 103 -4.05 -2.44 5.22
C ALA A 103 -3.76 -3.85 5.80
N LYS A 104 -3.70 -4.87 4.95
CA LYS A 104 -3.37 -6.26 5.36
C LYS A 104 -2.05 -6.39 6.14
N SER A 105 -1.13 -5.44 5.96
CA SER A 105 0.17 -5.41 6.64
C SER A 105 0.15 -4.71 8.00
N ILE A 106 -0.99 -4.19 8.45
CA ILE A 106 -1.05 -3.35 9.65
C ILE A 106 -0.61 -4.10 10.91
N ASN A 107 -1.00 -5.37 11.04
CA ASN A 107 -0.61 -6.19 12.19
C ASN A 107 0.91 -6.38 12.26
N MET A 108 1.58 -6.53 11.10
CA MET A 108 3.04 -6.61 11.03
C MET A 108 3.70 -5.28 11.41
N ILE A 109 3.14 -4.16 10.94
CA ILE A 109 3.63 -2.81 11.25
C ILE A 109 3.47 -2.55 12.75
N LYS A 110 2.30 -2.86 13.33
CA LYS A 110 2.02 -2.74 14.75
C LYS A 110 2.97 -3.60 15.57
N SER A 111 3.15 -4.87 15.23
CA SER A 111 4.12 -5.76 15.90
C SER A 111 5.56 -5.24 15.83
N SER A 112 5.94 -4.60 14.70
CA SER A 112 7.25 -3.94 14.58
C SER A 112 7.36 -2.71 15.47
N TYR A 113 6.30 -1.89 15.55
CA TYR A 113 6.22 -0.75 16.45
C TYR A 113 6.34 -1.18 17.91
N ASP A 114 5.51 -2.12 18.34
CA ASP A 114 5.46 -2.60 19.74
C ASP A 114 6.80 -3.17 20.19
N ARG A 115 7.49 -3.88 19.31
CA ARG A 115 8.78 -4.52 19.65
C ARG A 115 9.98 -3.59 19.54
N LEU A 116 10.02 -2.70 18.53
CA LEU A 116 11.25 -2.00 18.15
C LEU A 116 11.20 -0.49 18.44
N ILE A 117 10.03 0.12 18.50
CA ILE A 117 9.88 1.57 18.69
C ILE A 117 9.37 1.89 20.09
N ASN A 118 8.28 1.23 20.49
CA ASN A 118 7.57 1.52 21.74
C ASN A 118 8.45 1.43 22.99
N PRO A 119 9.36 0.45 23.16
CA PRO A 119 10.21 0.35 24.36
C PRO A 119 11.11 1.56 24.58
N THR A 120 11.52 2.25 23.50
CA THR A 120 12.46 3.38 23.58
C THR A 120 11.75 4.73 23.54
N LEU A 121 10.77 4.89 22.64
CA LEU A 121 10.12 6.18 22.37
C LEU A 121 8.69 6.26 22.87
N GLY A 122 8.03 5.13 23.16
CA GLY A 122 6.60 5.07 23.43
C GLY A 122 6.13 6.01 24.54
N LYS A 123 6.85 6.07 25.65
CA LYS A 123 6.52 6.93 26.81
C LYS A 123 6.94 8.40 26.64
N MET A 124 7.69 8.74 25.58
CA MET A 124 8.07 10.12 25.32
C MET A 124 6.88 10.93 24.82
N LYS A 125 6.73 12.15 25.33
CA LYS A 125 5.75 13.12 24.81
C LYS A 125 6.03 13.37 23.33
N LEU A 126 4.99 13.25 22.47
CA LEU A 126 5.11 13.37 21.02
C LEU A 126 5.87 14.64 20.60
N ALA A 127 5.51 15.79 21.20
CA ALA A 127 6.10 17.08 20.90
C ALA A 127 7.60 17.19 21.33
N LYS A 128 8.08 16.31 22.22
CA LYS A 128 9.48 16.30 22.68
C LYS A 128 10.39 15.38 21.86
N ILE A 129 9.83 14.56 20.96
CA ILE A 129 10.62 13.67 20.11
C ILE A 129 11.29 14.47 19.00
N LYS A 130 12.63 14.48 19.01
CA LYS A 130 13.49 15.17 18.04
C LYS A 130 14.17 14.15 17.12
N THR A 131 14.71 14.60 15.99
CA THR A 131 15.50 13.78 15.06
C THR A 131 16.64 13.06 15.76
N SER A 132 17.28 13.69 16.76
CA SER A 132 18.34 13.06 17.57
C SER A 132 17.86 11.81 18.35
N ASN A 133 16.64 11.82 18.88
CA ASN A 133 16.07 10.64 19.55
C ASN A 133 15.87 9.48 18.57
N ILE A 134 15.43 9.80 17.35
CA ILE A 134 15.21 8.80 16.31
C ILE A 134 16.53 8.24 15.77
N LYS A 135 17.59 9.06 15.69
CA LYS A 135 18.93 8.61 15.36
C LYS A 135 19.45 7.64 16.41
N LYS A 136 19.34 7.99 17.70
CA LYS A 136 19.68 7.07 18.82
C LYS A 136 18.90 5.76 18.76
N LEU A 137 17.60 5.81 18.43
CA LEU A 137 16.80 4.59 18.20
C LEU A 137 17.37 3.77 17.05
N SER A 138 17.70 4.39 15.91
CA SER A 138 18.29 3.70 14.76
C SER A 138 19.59 2.99 15.11
N ASP A 139 20.49 3.66 15.84
CA ASP A 139 21.77 3.10 16.28
C ASP A 139 21.57 1.93 17.25
N LEU A 140 20.61 2.04 18.16
CA LEU A 140 20.21 0.95 19.05
C LEU A 140 19.67 -0.25 18.26
N LEU A 141 18.79 0.00 17.26
CA LEU A 141 18.20 -1.06 16.46
C LEU A 141 19.21 -1.82 15.62
N LEU A 142 20.26 -1.17 15.13
CA LEU A 142 21.35 -1.83 14.42
C LEU A 142 22.11 -2.84 15.29
N LYS A 143 22.11 -2.64 16.61
CA LYS A 143 22.72 -3.55 17.60
C LYS A 143 21.71 -4.56 18.17
N THR A 144 20.41 -4.35 17.93
CA THR A 144 19.34 -5.19 18.50
C THR A 144 19.27 -6.53 17.79
N PRO A 145 19.21 -7.65 18.50
CA PRO A 145 19.07 -8.96 17.88
C PRO A 145 17.69 -9.13 17.20
N SER A 146 17.70 -9.76 16.05
CA SER A 146 16.50 -10.24 15.36
C SER A 146 15.86 -11.40 16.14
N ARG A 147 14.71 -11.89 15.68
CA ARG A 147 14.09 -13.11 16.24
C ARG A 147 14.98 -14.38 16.08
N GLN A 148 15.99 -14.29 15.25
CA GLN A 148 16.95 -15.39 14.96
C GLN A 148 18.28 -15.21 15.70
N GLY A 149 18.38 -14.24 16.62
CA GLY A 149 19.59 -13.97 17.40
C GLY A 149 20.65 -13.11 16.70
N THR A 150 20.51 -12.85 15.41
CA THR A 150 21.45 -12.01 14.63
C THR A 150 21.06 -10.53 14.70
N PRO A 151 21.98 -9.56 14.56
CA PRO A 151 21.63 -8.14 14.50
C PRO A 151 20.59 -7.83 13.42
N LEU A 152 19.77 -6.81 13.62
CA LEU A 152 18.79 -6.39 12.63
C LEU A 152 19.48 -5.87 11.36
N ASN A 153 19.04 -6.36 10.20
CA ASN A 153 19.52 -5.87 8.92
C ASN A 153 19.23 -4.36 8.77
N PRO A 154 20.19 -3.53 8.31
CA PRO A 154 19.98 -2.09 8.10
C PRO A 154 18.74 -1.73 7.29
N ARG A 155 18.37 -2.54 6.30
CA ARG A 155 17.11 -2.36 5.53
C ARG A 155 15.87 -2.53 6.41
N THR A 156 15.91 -3.45 7.37
CA THR A 156 14.82 -3.65 8.35
C THR A 156 14.71 -2.45 9.28
N VAL A 157 15.84 -1.94 9.76
CA VAL A 157 15.89 -0.71 10.58
C VAL A 157 15.31 0.46 9.79
N LYS A 158 15.78 0.70 8.56
CA LYS A 158 15.27 1.76 7.68
C LYS A 158 13.75 1.66 7.46
N LYS A 159 13.24 0.44 7.27
CA LYS A 159 11.81 0.18 7.12
C LYS A 159 11.05 0.50 8.41
N THR A 160 11.59 0.13 9.57
CA THR A 160 11.01 0.45 10.89
C THR A 160 10.94 1.96 11.12
N ILE A 161 12.00 2.70 10.79
CA ILE A 161 12.02 4.17 10.84
C ILE A 161 10.99 4.76 9.86
N SER A 162 10.81 4.16 8.69
CA SER A 162 9.79 4.60 7.73
C SER A 162 8.36 4.40 8.25
N TYR A 163 8.10 3.38 9.06
CA TYR A 163 6.81 3.20 9.74
C TYR A 163 6.57 4.31 10.77
N LEU A 164 7.60 4.66 11.54
CA LEU A 164 7.53 5.78 12.47
C LEU A 164 7.25 7.09 11.73
N ARG A 165 7.90 7.32 10.58
CA ARG A 165 7.62 8.49 9.72
C ARG A 165 6.17 8.56 9.29
N ALA A 166 5.57 7.41 8.90
CA ALA A 166 4.17 7.35 8.50
C ALA A 166 3.22 7.71 9.66
N LEU A 167 3.53 7.28 10.88
CA LEU A 167 2.78 7.64 12.09
C LEU A 167 2.86 9.15 12.34
N PHE A 168 4.05 9.75 12.29
CA PHE A 168 4.21 11.20 12.48
C PHE A 168 3.52 12.01 11.37
N ASN A 169 3.56 11.57 10.12
CA ASN A 169 2.80 12.22 9.04
C ASN A 169 1.29 12.18 9.29
N TRP A 170 0.78 11.09 9.80
CA TRP A 170 -0.61 11.00 10.21
C TRP A 170 -0.90 11.94 11.39
N ALA A 171 -0.02 11.97 12.40
CA ALA A 171 -0.14 12.86 13.54
C ALA A 171 -0.17 14.35 13.14
N ILE A 172 0.58 14.74 12.11
CA ILE A 172 0.51 16.09 11.53
C ILE A 172 -0.86 16.33 10.90
N LYS A 173 -1.33 15.39 10.08
CA LYS A 173 -2.64 15.49 9.41
C LYS A 173 -3.79 15.66 10.40
N GLU A 174 -3.70 14.99 11.55
CA GLU A 174 -4.69 15.08 12.63
C GLU A 174 -4.45 16.27 13.60
N GLY A 175 -3.41 17.06 13.37
CA GLY A 175 -3.10 18.26 14.17
C GLY A 175 -2.47 17.98 15.54
N TYR A 176 -1.88 16.80 15.74
CA TYR A 176 -1.19 16.45 17.00
C TYR A 176 0.21 17.07 17.10
N ILE A 177 0.86 17.35 15.98
CA ILE A 177 2.21 17.93 15.90
C ILE A 177 2.35 18.70 14.59
N ASP A 178 3.18 19.74 14.57
CA ASP A 178 3.35 20.60 13.39
C ASP A 178 4.42 20.10 12.40
N LYS A 179 5.43 19.36 12.86
CA LYS A 179 6.57 18.92 12.04
C LYS A 179 6.91 17.46 12.30
N ASN A 180 7.31 16.75 11.24
CA ASN A 180 7.77 15.37 11.36
C ASN A 180 9.27 15.33 11.68
N PRO A 181 9.68 14.81 12.85
CA PRO A 181 11.09 14.71 13.21
C PRO A 181 11.83 13.58 12.47
N VAL A 182 11.12 12.74 11.67
CA VAL A 182 11.71 11.56 11.02
C VAL A 182 12.21 11.89 9.62
N ILE A 183 13.49 12.24 9.50
CA ILE A 183 14.16 12.49 8.22
C ILE A 183 14.98 11.23 7.88
N VAL A 184 14.32 10.25 7.23
CA VAL A 184 14.88 8.90 7.01
C VAL A 184 16.26 8.91 6.35
N LYS A 185 16.50 9.81 5.38
CA LYS A 185 17.79 9.91 4.67
C LYS A 185 18.94 10.34 5.58
N GLU A 186 18.67 11.14 6.62
CA GLU A 186 19.67 11.62 7.58
C GLU A 186 19.90 10.62 8.71
N ILE A 187 18.90 9.77 9.00
CA ILE A 187 18.94 8.83 10.13
C ILE A 187 19.69 7.56 9.75
N ILE A 188 19.42 7.01 8.57
CA ILE A 188 20.03 5.75 8.13
C ILE A 188 20.29 5.75 6.62
N LYS A 189 21.54 5.62 6.25
CA LYS A 189 21.96 5.34 4.88
C LYS A 189 21.99 3.83 4.70
N VAL A 190 21.38 3.36 3.66
CA VAL A 190 21.46 1.95 3.23
C VAL A 190 21.78 2.01 1.75
N ASP A 191 22.89 1.41 1.39
CA ASP A 191 23.29 1.37 0.00
C ASP A 191 22.22 0.72 -0.87
N ARG A 192 21.99 1.33 -2.02
CA ARG A 192 21.05 0.83 -3.00
C ARG A 192 21.73 -0.29 -3.76
N ASN A 193 21.04 -1.39 -3.88
CA ASN A 193 21.24 -2.39 -4.91
C ASN A 193 22.52 -3.25 -4.84
N GLU A 194 22.49 -4.25 -3.97
CA GLU A 194 22.92 -5.53 -4.49
C GLU A 194 21.71 -6.12 -5.23
N ALA A 195 21.80 -6.21 -6.55
CA ALA A 195 20.88 -7.01 -7.33
C ALA A 195 20.97 -8.44 -6.77
N GLY A 196 19.84 -9.05 -6.41
CA GLY A 196 19.91 -10.38 -5.79
C GLY A 196 20.35 -11.43 -6.81
N ARG A 197 20.78 -12.58 -6.31
CA ARG A 197 21.34 -13.70 -7.07
C ARG A 197 20.49 -14.12 -8.27
N VAL A 198 21.17 -14.42 -9.36
CA VAL A 198 20.69 -15.09 -10.57
C VAL A 198 21.32 -16.48 -10.59
N LEU A 199 20.63 -17.49 -11.07
CA LEU A 199 21.20 -18.83 -11.24
C LEU A 199 21.86 -18.95 -12.62
N SER A 200 23.01 -19.63 -12.65
CA SER A 200 23.62 -20.04 -13.93
C SER A 200 22.78 -21.15 -14.60
N ASP A 201 23.11 -21.47 -15.86
CA ASP A 201 22.42 -22.56 -16.58
C ASP A 201 22.67 -23.92 -15.93
N GLU A 202 23.88 -24.16 -15.39
CA GLU A 202 24.21 -25.38 -14.65
C GLU A 202 23.44 -25.45 -13.32
N GLU A 203 23.33 -24.33 -12.60
CA GLU A 203 22.52 -24.27 -11.38
C GLU A 203 21.04 -24.48 -11.66
N LEU A 204 20.52 -23.96 -12.78
CA LEU A 204 19.14 -24.19 -13.21
C LEU A 204 18.93 -25.68 -13.55
N GLN A 205 19.84 -26.31 -14.29
CA GLN A 205 19.75 -27.73 -14.59
C GLN A 205 19.80 -28.57 -13.31
N LYS A 206 20.74 -28.27 -12.40
CA LYS A 206 20.81 -28.90 -11.08
C LYS A 206 19.47 -28.77 -10.34
N LEU A 207 18.90 -27.56 -10.32
CA LEU A 207 17.62 -27.31 -9.65
C LEU A 207 16.49 -28.16 -10.24
N TRP A 208 16.39 -28.22 -11.58
CA TRP A 208 15.30 -28.94 -12.24
C TRP A 208 15.37 -30.46 -12.07
N ASN A 209 16.55 -31.01 -11.79
CA ASN A 209 16.80 -32.45 -11.64
C ASN A 209 16.83 -32.92 -10.18
N LEU A 210 16.41 -32.09 -9.19
CA LEU A 210 16.38 -32.51 -7.79
C LEU A 210 15.31 -33.57 -7.53
N ASP A 211 15.67 -34.65 -6.85
CA ASP A 211 14.77 -35.75 -6.46
C ASP A 211 13.59 -35.29 -5.60
N GLU A 212 13.78 -34.18 -4.84
CA GLU A 212 12.70 -33.57 -4.06
C GLU A 212 11.49 -33.18 -4.92
N PHE A 213 11.68 -32.94 -6.21
CA PHE A 213 10.59 -32.59 -7.11
C PHE A 213 9.85 -33.82 -7.68
N ILE A 214 10.48 -35.00 -7.68
CA ILE A 214 9.82 -36.26 -7.97
C ILE A 214 8.76 -36.52 -6.90
N VAL A 215 9.14 -36.34 -5.63
CA VAL A 215 8.22 -36.51 -4.47
C VAL A 215 7.20 -35.39 -4.36
N ASN A 216 7.55 -34.16 -4.80
CA ASN A 216 6.70 -32.97 -4.70
C ASN A 216 6.52 -32.27 -6.06
N PRO A 217 5.87 -32.89 -7.04
CA PRO A 217 5.73 -32.35 -8.40
C PRO A 217 5.00 -30.98 -8.43
N ARG A 218 4.17 -30.69 -7.44
CA ARG A 218 3.52 -29.37 -7.28
C ARG A 218 4.52 -28.23 -7.04
N LEU A 219 5.64 -28.49 -6.33
CA LEU A 219 6.66 -27.49 -6.09
C LEU A 219 7.47 -27.25 -7.35
N PHE A 220 7.75 -28.29 -8.10
CA PHE A 220 8.36 -28.22 -9.43
C PHE A 220 7.52 -27.36 -10.38
N LEU A 221 6.23 -27.73 -10.55
CA LEU A 221 5.32 -26.98 -11.40
C LEU A 221 5.23 -25.51 -10.99
N PHE A 222 5.19 -25.24 -9.69
CA PHE A 222 5.13 -23.88 -9.17
C PHE A 222 6.41 -23.07 -9.53
N LEU A 223 7.59 -23.65 -9.38
CA LEU A 223 8.85 -23.00 -9.77
C LEU A 223 8.95 -22.80 -11.27
N LYS A 224 8.55 -23.80 -12.08
CA LYS A 224 8.47 -23.66 -13.55
C LYS A 224 7.50 -22.54 -13.93
N ALA A 225 6.33 -22.48 -13.31
CA ALA A 225 5.39 -21.38 -13.56
C ALA A 225 5.98 -20.01 -13.18
N CYS A 226 6.69 -19.89 -12.05
CA CYS A 226 7.39 -18.65 -11.68
C CYS A 226 8.46 -18.25 -12.70
N TYR A 227 9.22 -19.22 -13.22
CA TYR A 227 10.29 -19.00 -14.19
C TYR A 227 9.73 -18.58 -15.56
N HIS A 228 8.81 -19.35 -16.12
CA HIS A 228 8.30 -19.13 -17.48
C HIS A 228 7.36 -17.92 -17.61
N THR A 229 6.61 -17.57 -16.58
CA THR A 229 5.71 -16.39 -16.60
C THR A 229 6.40 -15.10 -16.18
N GLY A 230 7.50 -15.20 -15.43
CA GLY A 230 8.07 -14.06 -14.74
C GLY A 230 7.13 -13.38 -13.74
N ALA A 231 5.99 -13.97 -13.41
CA ALA A 231 5.03 -13.39 -12.47
C ALA A 231 5.53 -13.41 -11.02
N ARG A 232 4.95 -12.54 -10.17
CA ARG A 232 5.24 -12.63 -8.74
C ARG A 232 4.74 -13.94 -8.16
N PRO A 233 5.49 -14.63 -7.28
CA PRO A 233 5.10 -15.96 -6.78
C PRO A 233 3.70 -16.02 -6.16
N SER A 234 3.24 -14.96 -5.51
CA SER A 234 1.88 -14.90 -4.98
C SER A 234 0.81 -14.82 -6.06
N ALA A 235 1.09 -14.30 -7.25
CA ALA A 235 0.15 -14.26 -8.37
C ALA A 235 0.01 -15.62 -9.05
N ILE A 236 1.08 -16.42 -9.02
CA ILE A 236 1.04 -17.81 -9.52
C ILE A 236 0.03 -18.67 -8.72
N MET A 237 -0.08 -18.43 -7.40
CA MET A 237 -1.08 -19.15 -6.58
C MET A 237 -2.53 -18.86 -6.98
N ASP A 238 -2.77 -17.75 -7.67
CA ASP A 238 -4.11 -17.30 -8.07
C ASP A 238 -4.52 -17.78 -9.47
N ILE A 239 -3.71 -18.62 -10.11
CA ILE A 239 -3.99 -19.17 -11.43
C ILE A 239 -5.08 -20.25 -11.32
N GLN A 240 -6.16 -20.08 -12.10
CA GLN A 240 -7.22 -21.04 -12.32
C GLN A 240 -7.08 -21.66 -13.72
N VAL A 241 -7.73 -22.81 -13.94
CA VAL A 241 -7.72 -23.48 -15.26
C VAL A 241 -8.15 -22.52 -16.38
N LYS A 242 -9.23 -21.76 -16.19
CA LYS A 242 -9.74 -20.77 -17.15
C LYS A 242 -8.77 -19.65 -17.51
N HIS A 243 -7.71 -19.46 -16.74
CA HIS A 243 -6.67 -18.47 -17.01
C HIS A 243 -5.62 -18.97 -18.01
N ILE A 244 -5.65 -20.24 -18.42
CA ILE A 244 -4.70 -20.86 -19.33
C ILE A 244 -5.31 -20.91 -20.72
N ASN A 245 -4.66 -20.26 -21.68
CA ASN A 245 -5.03 -20.35 -23.09
C ASN A 245 -3.96 -21.15 -23.83
N PHE A 246 -4.29 -22.39 -24.20
CA PHE A 246 -3.36 -23.31 -24.88
C PHE A 246 -3.07 -22.90 -26.32
N ASP A 247 -4.07 -22.34 -27.03
CA ASP A 247 -3.94 -21.92 -28.45
C ASP A 247 -3.02 -20.69 -28.56
N LYS A 248 -3.25 -19.67 -27.70
CA LYS A 248 -2.44 -18.45 -27.66
C LYS A 248 -1.13 -18.61 -26.90
N LYS A 249 -0.92 -19.73 -26.24
CA LYS A 249 0.22 -20.03 -25.35
C LYS A 249 0.41 -18.95 -24.30
N THR A 250 -0.68 -18.59 -23.60
CA THR A 250 -0.68 -17.56 -22.57
C THR A 250 -1.32 -18.02 -21.27
N VAL A 251 -0.86 -17.42 -20.18
CA VAL A 251 -1.48 -17.56 -18.86
C VAL A 251 -1.88 -16.18 -18.37
N HIS A 252 -3.15 -15.99 -18.09
CA HIS A 252 -3.68 -14.76 -17.54
C HIS A 252 -3.25 -14.58 -16.08
N ILE A 253 -2.48 -13.53 -15.80
CA ILE A 253 -1.98 -13.19 -14.47
C ILE A 253 -2.84 -12.05 -13.92
N ARG A 254 -3.58 -12.32 -12.86
CA ARG A 254 -4.39 -11.30 -12.18
C ARG A 254 -3.51 -10.23 -11.54
N ALA A 255 -4.03 -9.01 -11.48
CA ALA A 255 -3.35 -7.91 -10.81
C ALA A 255 -3.17 -8.18 -9.32
N MET A 256 -1.93 -8.04 -8.84
CA MET A 256 -1.61 -8.06 -7.42
C MET A 256 -1.24 -6.64 -6.97
N LYS A 257 -1.88 -6.15 -5.92
CA LYS A 257 -1.71 -4.78 -5.40
C LYS A 257 -2.15 -3.72 -6.44
N GLN A 258 -1.22 -2.83 -6.83
CA GLN A 258 -1.48 -1.73 -7.77
C GLN A 258 -1.15 -2.07 -9.24
N GLY A 259 -0.78 -3.32 -9.54
CA GLY A 259 -0.48 -3.74 -10.91
C GLY A 259 -1.74 -3.94 -11.76
N LYS A 260 -1.58 -3.89 -13.09
CA LYS A 260 -2.64 -4.28 -14.03
C LYS A 260 -2.57 -5.78 -14.32
N PRO A 261 -3.69 -6.46 -14.59
CA PRO A 261 -3.67 -7.84 -15.08
C PRO A 261 -3.01 -7.89 -16.47
N TYR A 262 -2.44 -9.02 -16.83
CA TYR A 262 -1.78 -9.21 -18.13
C TYR A 262 -1.72 -10.69 -18.49
N ASP A 263 -1.55 -10.97 -19.78
CA ASP A 263 -1.36 -12.30 -20.32
C ASP A 263 0.15 -12.57 -20.49
N ALA A 264 0.70 -13.46 -19.67
CA ALA A 264 2.07 -13.89 -19.77
C ALA A 264 2.18 -14.93 -20.89
N ARG A 265 3.05 -14.70 -21.90
CA ARG A 265 3.42 -15.73 -22.87
C ARG A 265 4.29 -16.77 -22.19
N VAL A 266 4.01 -18.07 -22.44
CA VAL A 266 4.68 -19.18 -21.79
C VAL A 266 5.19 -20.19 -22.82
N SER A 267 6.17 -21.00 -22.40
CA SER A 267 6.73 -22.05 -23.23
C SER A 267 5.76 -23.22 -23.40
N GLN A 268 5.98 -24.01 -24.44
CA GLN A 268 5.27 -25.25 -24.65
C GLN A 268 5.48 -26.23 -23.49
N GLU A 269 6.71 -26.31 -22.97
CA GLU A 269 7.04 -27.13 -21.78
C GLU A 269 6.13 -26.83 -20.59
N LEU A 270 5.90 -25.56 -20.24
CA LEU A 270 5.01 -25.21 -19.12
C LEU A 270 3.57 -25.61 -19.41
N LEU A 271 3.09 -25.43 -20.65
CA LEU A 271 1.71 -25.82 -21.01
C LEU A 271 1.49 -27.33 -20.88
N GLU A 272 2.45 -28.14 -21.28
CA GLU A 272 2.42 -29.58 -21.14
C GLU A 272 2.38 -30.01 -19.66
N LEU A 273 3.25 -29.40 -18.84
CA LEU A 273 3.25 -29.63 -17.39
C LEU A 273 1.90 -29.24 -16.75
N LEU A 274 1.35 -28.10 -17.15
CA LEU A 274 0.03 -27.67 -16.67
C LEU A 274 -1.07 -28.61 -17.13
N LYS A 275 -1.09 -29.04 -18.39
CA LYS A 275 -2.07 -30.00 -18.93
C LYS A 275 -1.99 -31.32 -18.20
N LYS A 276 -0.80 -31.88 -18.01
CA LYS A 276 -0.56 -33.12 -17.25
C LYS A 276 -1.12 -32.99 -15.82
N TRP A 277 -0.76 -31.91 -15.11
CA TRP A 277 -1.21 -31.66 -13.76
C TRP A 277 -2.74 -31.53 -13.67
N MET A 278 -3.37 -30.81 -14.61
CA MET A 278 -4.82 -30.67 -14.67
C MET A 278 -5.53 -32.01 -14.86
N THR A 279 -5.02 -32.86 -15.74
CA THR A 279 -5.56 -34.19 -16.01
C THR A 279 -5.42 -35.08 -14.78
N GLU A 280 -4.22 -35.18 -14.19
CA GLU A 280 -3.94 -36.03 -13.02
C GLU A 280 -4.78 -35.64 -11.79
N HIS A 281 -5.14 -34.38 -11.68
CA HIS A 281 -5.91 -33.85 -10.55
C HIS A 281 -7.40 -33.60 -10.86
N ASN A 282 -7.86 -33.91 -12.06
CA ASN A 282 -9.23 -33.66 -12.53
C ASN A 282 -9.64 -32.21 -12.26
N LEU A 283 -8.82 -31.24 -12.73
CA LEU A 283 -9.09 -29.82 -12.55
C LEU A 283 -9.92 -29.28 -13.71
N VAL A 284 -11.00 -28.55 -13.37
CA VAL A 284 -11.93 -27.95 -14.33
C VAL A 284 -11.99 -26.43 -14.17
N HIS A 285 -12.51 -25.75 -15.14
CA HIS A 285 -12.59 -24.31 -15.37
C HIS A 285 -12.29 -23.36 -14.18
N ASP A 286 -13.01 -23.47 -13.05
CA ASP A 286 -12.87 -22.57 -11.90
C ASP A 286 -11.91 -23.07 -10.83
N ASN A 287 -11.35 -24.27 -11.02
CA ASN A 287 -10.41 -24.83 -10.06
C ASN A 287 -9.06 -24.06 -10.14
N TYR A 288 -8.41 -23.95 -9.00
CA TYR A 288 -7.06 -23.41 -8.91
C TYR A 288 -6.02 -24.47 -9.26
N ILE A 289 -5.02 -24.11 -10.06
CA ILE A 289 -3.88 -25.00 -10.35
C ILE A 289 -3.15 -25.37 -9.05
N PHE A 290 -2.99 -24.40 -8.16
CA PHE A 290 -2.33 -24.57 -6.86
C PHE A 290 -3.36 -24.46 -5.73
N TYR A 291 -4.14 -25.51 -5.55
CA TYR A 291 -5.13 -25.63 -4.47
C TYR A 291 -4.51 -26.21 -3.18
N PRO A 292 -5.14 -26.12 -1.99
CA PRO A 292 -4.62 -26.65 -0.72
C PRO A 292 -4.71 -28.18 -0.63
N ILE A 293 -3.84 -28.87 -1.34
CA ILE A 293 -3.83 -30.33 -1.54
C ILE A 293 -3.87 -31.15 -0.23
N ARG A 294 -3.27 -30.62 0.86
CA ARG A 294 -3.33 -31.31 2.16
C ARG A 294 -4.76 -31.35 2.68
N LEU A 295 -5.48 -30.23 2.61
CA LEU A 295 -6.89 -30.16 3.04
C LEU A 295 -7.77 -31.01 2.12
N TYR A 296 -7.51 -30.97 0.80
CA TYR A 296 -8.16 -31.82 -0.18
C TYR A 296 -8.03 -33.30 0.17
N LYS A 297 -6.81 -33.76 0.55
CA LYS A 297 -6.58 -35.17 0.95
C LYS A 297 -7.22 -35.55 2.29
N GLN A 298 -7.50 -34.59 3.16
CA GLN A 298 -8.16 -34.76 4.44
C GLN A 298 -9.69 -34.67 4.34
N ALA A 299 -10.23 -34.20 3.21
CA ALA A 299 -11.66 -34.10 2.97
C ALA A 299 -12.31 -35.47 2.91
N THR A 300 -13.46 -35.61 3.54
CA THR A 300 -14.22 -36.85 3.64
C THR A 300 -15.24 -37.01 2.52
N THR A 301 -15.78 -35.89 1.99
CA THR A 301 -16.76 -35.89 0.91
C THR A 301 -16.22 -35.25 -0.38
N ASP A 302 -16.86 -35.54 -1.50
CA ASP A 302 -16.48 -34.98 -2.79
C ASP A 302 -16.85 -33.50 -2.89
N GLU A 303 -17.91 -33.07 -2.22
CA GLU A 303 -18.27 -31.64 -2.11
C GLU A 303 -17.17 -30.86 -1.39
N GLU A 304 -16.66 -31.38 -0.28
CA GLU A 304 -15.53 -30.77 0.43
C GLU A 304 -14.28 -30.68 -0.44
N ARG A 305 -13.97 -31.77 -1.17
CA ARG A 305 -12.84 -31.81 -2.12
C ARG A 305 -12.98 -30.76 -3.19
N GLN A 306 -14.18 -30.58 -3.74
CA GLN A 306 -14.42 -29.53 -4.74
C GLN A 306 -14.30 -28.13 -4.17
N VAL A 307 -14.78 -27.90 -2.94
CA VAL A 307 -14.58 -26.62 -2.23
C VAL A 307 -13.09 -26.28 -2.08
N PHE A 308 -12.24 -27.27 -1.82
CA PHE A 308 -10.78 -27.03 -1.73
C PHE A 308 -10.14 -26.76 -3.09
N LYS A 309 -10.59 -27.38 -4.17
CA LYS A 309 -10.11 -27.07 -5.53
C LYS A 309 -10.47 -25.63 -5.95
N ASN A 310 -11.56 -25.09 -5.42
CA ASN A 310 -12.01 -23.72 -5.67
C ASN A 310 -11.36 -22.67 -4.74
N LYS A 311 -10.29 -23.03 -4.02
CA LYS A 311 -9.52 -22.11 -3.17
C LYS A 311 -8.04 -22.14 -3.51
N PRO A 312 -7.36 -20.99 -3.56
CA PRO A 312 -5.92 -20.98 -3.78
C PRO A 312 -5.16 -21.49 -2.56
N ALA A 313 -4.07 -22.19 -2.79
CA ALA A 313 -3.13 -22.53 -1.72
C ALA A 313 -2.41 -21.27 -1.21
N LYS A 314 -1.94 -21.31 0.04
CA LYS A 314 -1.22 -20.18 0.65
C LYS A 314 0.25 -20.18 0.25
N TYR A 315 0.68 -19.14 -0.49
CA TYR A 315 2.08 -18.95 -0.90
C TYR A 315 3.12 -19.17 0.21
N PRO A 316 2.94 -18.67 1.46
CA PRO A 316 3.95 -18.86 2.52
C PRO A 316 4.30 -20.32 2.79
N LYS A 317 3.35 -21.25 2.62
CA LYS A 317 3.61 -22.70 2.80
C LYS A 317 4.50 -23.27 1.70
N TYR A 318 4.32 -22.84 0.45
CA TYR A 318 5.19 -23.22 -0.66
C TYR A 318 6.59 -22.61 -0.49
N ALA A 319 6.65 -21.33 -0.16
CA ALA A 319 7.90 -20.64 0.09
C ALA A 319 8.73 -21.27 1.22
N GLU A 320 8.09 -21.76 2.27
CA GLU A 320 8.76 -22.45 3.38
C GLU A 320 9.37 -23.79 2.94
N GLN A 321 8.62 -24.59 2.20
CA GLN A 321 9.11 -25.88 1.69
C GLN A 321 10.28 -25.67 0.73
N LEU A 322 10.14 -24.76 -0.22
CA LEU A 322 11.20 -24.41 -1.17
C LEU A 322 12.43 -23.81 -0.49
N ARG A 323 12.25 -23.04 0.57
CA ARG A 323 13.37 -22.51 1.36
C ARG A 323 14.22 -23.64 1.97
N LYS A 324 13.60 -24.72 2.44
CA LYS A 324 14.34 -25.90 2.95
C LYS A 324 15.18 -26.54 1.84
N ILE A 325 14.60 -26.71 0.66
CA ILE A 325 15.30 -27.25 -0.53
C ILE A 325 16.45 -26.30 -0.93
N PHE A 326 16.18 -25.01 -1.10
CA PHE A 326 17.22 -24.06 -1.48
C PHE A 326 18.33 -23.93 -0.43
N ASN A 327 18.01 -24.04 0.87
CA ASN A 327 19.03 -24.03 1.90
C ASN A 327 19.95 -25.24 1.79
N LYS A 328 19.38 -26.43 1.54
CA LYS A 328 20.15 -27.66 1.39
C LYS A 328 21.09 -27.65 0.18
N TYR A 329 20.65 -27.14 -0.97
CA TYR A 329 21.38 -27.32 -2.24
C TYR A 329 22.11 -26.09 -2.75
N PHE A 330 21.73 -24.88 -2.29
CA PHE A 330 22.22 -23.63 -2.86
C PHE A 330 22.66 -22.58 -1.83
N ASN A 331 22.23 -22.69 -0.57
CA ASN A 331 22.44 -21.65 0.44
C ASN A 331 23.24 -22.14 1.65
N GLU A 332 23.81 -23.33 1.65
CA GLU A 332 24.45 -23.96 2.81
C GLU A 332 25.55 -23.09 3.40
N ASN A 333 26.39 -22.49 2.54
CA ASN A 333 27.54 -21.67 2.91
C ASN A 333 27.27 -20.16 2.85
N ILE A 334 25.99 -19.74 2.65
CA ILE A 334 25.65 -18.33 2.55
C ILE A 334 25.14 -17.83 3.89
N GLY A 335 25.83 -16.86 4.47
CA GLY A 335 25.47 -16.22 5.74
C GLY A 335 24.03 -15.67 5.73
N THR A 336 23.42 -15.63 6.91
CA THR A 336 22.03 -15.11 7.05
C THR A 336 21.89 -13.64 6.66
N PHE A 337 22.97 -12.89 6.69
CA PHE A 337 23.01 -11.46 6.31
C PHE A 337 23.12 -11.24 4.80
N ASP A 338 23.64 -12.20 4.06
CA ASP A 338 23.84 -12.11 2.61
C ASP A 338 22.57 -12.49 1.86
N SER A 339 21.46 -11.88 2.25
CA SER A 339 20.13 -12.18 1.65
C SER A 339 20.06 -11.93 0.15
N ALA A 340 20.96 -11.09 -0.39
CA ALA A 340 21.09 -10.83 -1.82
C ALA A 340 21.63 -12.07 -2.56
N TYR A 341 22.52 -12.83 -1.95
CA TYR A 341 23.16 -14.01 -2.56
C TYR A 341 22.39 -15.31 -2.34
N ARG A 342 21.32 -15.29 -1.53
CA ARG A 342 20.50 -16.48 -1.27
C ARG A 342 19.53 -16.79 -2.39
N VAL A 343 19.49 -18.05 -2.80
CA VAL A 343 18.45 -18.55 -3.70
C VAL A 343 17.11 -18.55 -2.98
N SER A 344 16.11 -18.04 -3.65
CA SER A 344 14.72 -17.97 -3.19
C SER A 344 13.75 -18.13 -4.36
N VAL A 345 12.46 -18.24 -4.10
CA VAL A 345 11.46 -18.30 -5.18
C VAL A 345 11.54 -17.07 -6.11
N TYR A 346 11.89 -15.89 -5.57
CA TYR A 346 12.07 -14.69 -6.39
C TYR A 346 13.29 -14.76 -7.31
N THR A 347 14.26 -15.62 -6.98
CA THR A 347 15.42 -15.89 -7.85
C THR A 347 14.97 -16.44 -9.20
N MET A 348 13.93 -17.28 -9.25
CA MET A 348 13.38 -17.80 -10.53
C MET A 348 12.92 -16.67 -11.44
N ARG A 349 12.14 -15.76 -10.92
CA ARG A 349 11.66 -14.59 -11.68
C ARG A 349 12.84 -13.71 -12.15
N ARG A 350 13.86 -13.52 -11.29
CA ARG A 350 15.04 -12.71 -11.63
C ARG A 350 15.88 -13.40 -12.70
N THR A 351 16.19 -14.68 -12.54
CA THR A 351 16.94 -15.46 -13.52
C THR A 351 16.28 -15.43 -14.90
N ALA A 352 14.96 -15.71 -14.94
CA ALA A 352 14.21 -15.65 -16.19
C ALA A 352 14.25 -14.27 -16.84
N ALA A 353 14.06 -13.21 -16.04
CA ALA A 353 14.12 -11.84 -16.57
C ALA A 353 15.51 -11.45 -17.07
N THR A 354 16.57 -11.88 -16.37
CA THR A 354 17.96 -11.68 -16.82
C THR A 354 18.23 -12.43 -18.12
N ASN A 355 17.74 -13.67 -18.26
CA ASN A 355 17.87 -14.44 -19.49
C ASN A 355 17.11 -13.79 -20.66
N VAL A 356 15.89 -13.24 -20.41
CA VAL A 356 15.15 -12.45 -21.40
C VAL A 356 15.93 -11.19 -21.78
N TYR A 357 16.51 -10.49 -20.80
CA TYR A 357 17.32 -9.30 -21.05
C TYR A 357 18.54 -9.60 -21.92
N LYS A 358 19.32 -10.63 -21.56
CA LYS A 358 20.51 -11.04 -22.33
C LYS A 358 20.19 -11.41 -23.79
N LYS A 359 19.02 -12.01 -24.04
CA LYS A 359 18.61 -12.46 -25.38
C LYS A 359 17.87 -11.39 -26.18
N LEU A 360 17.09 -10.55 -25.58
CA LEU A 360 16.11 -9.68 -26.25
C LEU A 360 16.14 -8.21 -25.80
N GLY A 361 16.99 -7.87 -24.83
CA GLY A 361 17.16 -6.52 -24.31
C GLY A 361 16.11 -6.08 -23.28
N ILE A 362 16.31 -4.86 -22.76
CA ILE A 362 15.60 -4.30 -21.61
C ILE A 362 14.11 -4.13 -21.82
N VAL A 363 13.66 -3.80 -23.03
CA VAL A 363 12.24 -3.58 -23.33
C VAL A 363 11.45 -4.89 -23.19
N HIS A 364 12.01 -6.00 -23.65
CA HIS A 364 11.40 -7.32 -23.53
C HIS A 364 11.41 -7.81 -22.08
N ALA A 365 12.51 -7.60 -21.34
CA ALA A 365 12.56 -7.92 -19.91
C ALA A 365 11.55 -7.11 -19.10
N LYS A 366 11.36 -5.82 -19.41
CA LYS A 366 10.32 -4.97 -18.81
C LYS A 366 8.92 -5.53 -19.05
N ARG A 367 8.61 -5.91 -20.31
CA ARG A 367 7.30 -6.51 -20.67
C ARG A 367 7.10 -7.87 -19.98
N PHE A 368 8.11 -8.72 -19.96
CA PHE A 368 8.09 -10.02 -19.29
C PHE A 368 7.79 -9.88 -17.79
N LEU A 369 8.37 -8.88 -17.12
CA LEU A 369 8.14 -8.59 -15.71
C LEU A 369 6.84 -7.81 -15.44
N ASN A 370 6.16 -7.32 -16.48
CA ASN A 370 5.03 -6.38 -16.36
C ASN A 370 5.36 -5.19 -15.46
N HIS A 371 6.52 -4.55 -15.70
CA HIS A 371 6.92 -3.32 -15.01
C HIS A 371 6.47 -2.10 -15.80
N THR A 372 5.94 -1.08 -15.12
CA THR A 372 5.57 0.21 -15.74
C THR A 372 6.79 1.04 -16.10
N GLU A 373 7.82 1.03 -15.25
CA GLU A 373 9.03 1.83 -15.38
C GLU A 373 10.26 0.97 -15.72
N ILE A 374 11.12 1.44 -16.61
CA ILE A 374 12.39 0.79 -16.98
C ILE A 374 13.32 0.73 -15.76
N ASP A 375 13.42 1.81 -14.99
CA ASP A 375 14.21 1.86 -13.76
C ASP A 375 13.91 0.73 -12.77
N THR A 376 12.63 0.32 -12.69
CA THR A 376 12.23 -0.81 -11.85
C THR A 376 12.83 -2.11 -12.39
N THR A 377 12.92 -2.26 -13.71
CA THR A 377 13.51 -3.44 -14.35
C THR A 377 15.03 -3.45 -14.19
N MET A 378 15.70 -2.32 -14.42
CA MET A 378 17.15 -2.18 -14.23
C MET A 378 17.60 -2.57 -12.82
N LYS A 379 16.87 -2.08 -11.79
CA LYS A 379 17.11 -2.45 -10.38
C LYS A 379 16.86 -3.93 -10.08
N TYR A 380 16.07 -4.59 -10.90
CA TYR A 380 15.70 -6.00 -10.71
C TYR A 380 16.66 -6.95 -11.40
N LEU A 381 17.23 -6.53 -12.52
CA LEU A 381 18.20 -7.30 -13.28
C LEU A 381 19.58 -7.21 -12.61
N ASN A 382 20.28 -8.33 -12.59
CA ASN A 382 21.69 -8.35 -12.24
C ASN A 382 22.47 -7.96 -13.51
N ILE A 383 22.38 -6.71 -13.90
CA ILE A 383 23.25 -6.14 -14.91
C ILE A 383 24.50 -5.77 -14.13
N GLU A 384 25.54 -6.59 -14.21
CA GLU A 384 26.90 -6.16 -13.97
C GLU A 384 27.09 -4.96 -14.88
N ASP A 385 27.70 -3.88 -14.37
CA ASP A 385 28.09 -2.74 -15.20
C ASP A 385 29.14 -3.21 -16.19
N ASP A 386 28.71 -4.05 -17.18
CA ASP A 386 29.42 -4.30 -18.42
C ASP A 386 29.47 -3.02 -19.30
N MET A 387 29.43 -1.85 -18.63
CA MET A 387 29.77 -0.56 -19.25
C MET A 387 31.27 -0.39 -19.45
N GLU A 388 32.08 -1.39 -19.06
CA GLU A 388 33.43 -1.49 -19.56
C GLU A 388 33.37 -1.98 -21.04
N LEU A 389 33.67 -1.06 -21.96
CA LEU A 389 33.95 -1.33 -23.38
C LEU A 389 32.69 -1.61 -24.26
N ILE A 390 31.70 -0.77 -24.25
CA ILE A 390 31.00 -0.50 -25.50
C ILE A 390 31.86 0.52 -26.25
N ASP A 391 32.71 0.04 -27.10
CA ASP A 391 33.28 0.82 -28.22
C ASP A 391 32.07 1.20 -29.10
N TYR A 392 31.63 2.42 -29.00
CA TYR A 392 30.48 2.91 -29.77
C TYR A 392 30.83 3.07 -31.25
N GLY A 393 32.09 2.82 -31.66
CA GLY A 393 32.53 2.90 -33.06
C GLY A 393 32.28 4.26 -33.71
N LEU A 394 32.28 5.36 -32.90
CA LEU A 394 32.08 6.74 -33.37
C LEU A 394 33.41 7.32 -33.87
#